data_67dc0e5cbbd6be1042953bf97770af4f
#
_entry.id   67dc0e5cbbd6be1042953bf97770af4f
#
_cell.length_a   1.000
_cell.length_b   1.000
_cell.length_c   1.000
_cell.angle_alpha   90.00
_cell.angle_beta   90.00
_cell.angle_gamma   90.00
#
_symmetry.space_group_name_H-M   'P 1'
#
loop_
_entity.id
_entity.type
_entity.pdbx_description
1 polymer ?
#
loop_
_entity_poly.entity_id
_entity_poly.type
_entity_poly.pdbx_seq_one_letter_code
_entity_poly.pdbx_strand_id
1 'polypeptide(L)'
;WGPSGSGKTHLLRALVHEVQQRGERAGWFDAVEPSPWADDPGRSLLVFDDCQRFDASQQHDAFTLFLEATQRGVRVVAAATMPVTDLPIREDLRTRLGWGLSFALQPLPEEEVRDVVRTEAAARGIELSEDVVRYLLTRFDRDLQSLVRLIERLDAYALARQRAVTVPLIRQMLADPSPPWPWP
;
A
#
# COMPACT_ATOMS: atom_id res chain seq x y z
N TRP A 1 -9.22 8.35 -3.17
CA TRP A 1 -8.87 7.79 -4.48
C TRP A 1 -7.64 8.45 -5.06
N GLY A 2 -6.96 7.81 -6.04
CA GLY A 2 -5.82 8.38 -6.72
C GLY A 2 -5.10 7.35 -7.61
N PRO A 3 -4.22 7.77 -8.52
CA PRO A 3 -3.52 6.86 -9.43
C PRO A 3 -2.67 5.84 -8.67
N SER A 4 -2.17 4.82 -9.38
CA SER A 4 -1.20 3.90 -8.81
C SER A 4 0.02 4.69 -8.28
N GLY A 5 0.58 4.25 -7.16
CA GLY A 5 1.73 4.92 -6.53
C GLY A 5 1.42 6.20 -5.74
N SER A 6 0.15 6.64 -5.64
CA SER A 6 -0.22 7.83 -4.86
C SER A 6 -0.26 7.62 -3.33
N GLY A 7 0.17 6.46 -2.83
CA GLY A 7 0.25 6.19 -1.39
C GLY A 7 -1.04 5.70 -0.72
N LYS A 8 -2.10 5.35 -1.47
CA LYS A 8 -3.39 4.88 -0.91
C LYS A 8 -3.23 3.73 0.08
N THR A 9 -2.66 2.63 -0.36
CA THR A 9 -2.43 1.43 0.47
C THR A 9 -1.54 1.74 1.68
N HIS A 10 -0.53 2.61 1.51
CA HIS A 10 0.33 3.03 2.61
C HIS A 10 -0.47 3.80 3.68
N LEU A 11 -1.32 4.73 3.26
CA LEU A 11 -2.20 5.47 4.16
C LEU A 11 -3.19 4.55 4.88
N LEU A 12 -3.78 3.58 4.17
CA LEU A 12 -4.67 2.60 4.78
C LEU A 12 -3.95 1.74 5.82
N ARG A 13 -2.72 1.30 5.55
CA ARG A 13 -1.89 0.55 6.51
C ARG A 13 -1.53 1.38 7.73
N ALA A 14 -1.24 2.66 7.56
CA ALA A 14 -1.00 3.58 8.67
C ALA A 14 -2.24 3.71 9.57
N LEU A 15 -3.45 3.81 8.99
CA LEU A 15 -4.70 3.82 9.75
C LEU A 15 -4.93 2.51 10.50
N VAL A 16 -4.68 1.37 9.88
CA VAL A 16 -4.77 0.06 10.55
C VAL A 16 -3.80 -0.02 11.73
N HIS A 17 -2.55 0.42 11.52
CA HIS A 17 -1.55 0.43 12.56
C HIS A 17 -1.96 1.33 13.74
N GLU A 18 -2.48 2.52 13.48
CA GLU A 18 -2.98 3.43 14.51
C GLU A 18 -4.12 2.82 15.33
N VAL A 19 -5.05 2.14 14.68
CA VAL A 19 -6.15 1.42 15.35
C VAL A 19 -5.60 0.29 16.24
N GLN A 20 -4.64 -0.48 15.74
CA GLN A 20 -3.99 -1.56 16.50
C GLN A 20 -3.18 -1.04 17.70
N GLN A 21 -2.51 0.10 17.58
CA GLN A 21 -1.81 0.74 18.69
C GLN A 21 -2.76 1.15 19.85
N ARG A 22 -4.02 1.41 19.53
CA ARG A 22 -5.08 1.70 20.52
C ARG A 22 -5.70 0.43 21.13
N GLY A 23 -5.20 -0.76 20.78
CA GLY A 23 -5.75 -2.04 21.22
C GLY A 23 -7.05 -2.42 20.50
N GLU A 24 -7.40 -1.71 19.42
CA GLU A 24 -8.58 -1.98 18.62
C GLU A 24 -8.25 -2.94 17.46
N ARG A 25 -9.27 -3.51 16.80
CA ARG A 25 -9.11 -4.46 15.69
C ARG A 25 -9.56 -3.85 14.38
N ALA A 26 -8.81 -4.12 13.31
CA ALA A 26 -9.17 -3.75 11.95
C ALA A 26 -9.35 -4.99 11.06
N GLY A 27 -10.26 -4.90 10.08
CA GLY A 27 -10.39 -5.85 8.98
C GLY A 27 -9.80 -5.25 7.71
N TRP A 28 -9.04 -6.05 6.96
CA TRP A 28 -8.48 -5.69 5.67
C TRP A 28 -9.03 -6.60 4.60
N PHE A 29 -9.53 -6.03 3.51
CA PHE A 29 -10.12 -6.74 2.38
C PHE A 29 -9.65 -6.10 1.09
N ASP A 30 -9.07 -6.90 0.22
CA ASP A 30 -8.59 -6.49 -1.09
C ASP A 30 -8.92 -7.56 -2.16
N ALA A 31 -8.57 -7.29 -3.41
CA ALA A 31 -8.86 -8.21 -4.50
C ALA A 31 -8.07 -9.54 -4.45
N VAL A 32 -7.10 -9.68 -3.56
CA VAL A 32 -6.33 -10.92 -3.36
C VAL A 32 -7.00 -11.82 -2.32
N GLU A 33 -7.70 -11.22 -1.35
CA GLU A 33 -8.43 -11.97 -0.32
C GLU A 33 -9.62 -12.72 -0.93
N PRO A 34 -9.68 -14.05 -0.81
CA PRO A 34 -10.74 -14.83 -1.42
C PRO A 34 -12.10 -14.61 -0.72
N SER A 35 -13.19 -14.56 -1.49
CA SER A 35 -14.56 -14.63 -0.98
C SER A 35 -14.84 -16.07 -0.45
N PRO A 36 -15.70 -16.25 0.61
CA PRO A 36 -16.49 -15.22 1.28
C PRO A 36 -15.71 -14.48 2.38
N TRP A 37 -15.93 -13.18 2.45
CA TRP A 37 -15.40 -12.36 3.53
C TRP A 37 -16.29 -12.42 4.77
N ALA A 38 -15.68 -12.72 5.91
CA ALA A 38 -16.42 -12.81 7.17
C ALA A 38 -16.22 -11.53 8.01
N ASP A 39 -17.33 -11.06 8.60
CA ASP A 39 -17.25 -10.04 9.61
C ASP A 39 -16.80 -10.62 10.97
N ASP A 40 -16.13 -9.76 11.72
CA ASP A 40 -15.79 -9.99 13.11
C ASP A 40 -16.35 -8.82 13.93
N PRO A 41 -17.34 -9.08 14.81
CA PRO A 41 -18.00 -8.04 15.60
C PRO A 41 -17.07 -7.18 16.45
N GLY A 42 -15.86 -7.65 16.73
CA GLY A 42 -14.86 -6.92 17.52
C GLY A 42 -14.03 -5.90 16.72
N ARG A 43 -14.26 -5.74 15.43
CA ARG A 43 -13.55 -4.75 14.60
C ARG A 43 -14.13 -3.36 14.79
N SER A 44 -13.26 -2.36 14.83
CA SER A 44 -13.59 -0.93 14.89
C SER A 44 -13.31 -0.19 13.59
N LEU A 45 -12.62 -0.86 12.65
CA LEU A 45 -12.29 -0.36 11.32
C LEU A 45 -12.39 -1.47 10.29
N LEU A 46 -13.05 -1.21 9.15
CA LEU A 46 -12.96 -2.01 7.94
C LEU A 46 -12.24 -1.22 6.87
N VAL A 47 -11.33 -1.89 6.17
CA VAL A 47 -10.56 -1.34 5.07
C VAL A 47 -10.84 -2.14 3.81
N PHE A 48 -11.26 -1.44 2.75
CA PHE A 48 -11.40 -1.97 1.39
C PHE A 48 -10.33 -1.34 0.50
N ASP A 49 -9.33 -2.10 0.09
CA ASP A 49 -8.27 -1.61 -0.80
C ASP A 49 -8.46 -2.11 -2.24
N ASP A 50 -8.06 -1.30 -3.20
CA ASP A 50 -8.19 -1.60 -4.64
C ASP A 50 -9.62 -1.98 -5.09
N CYS A 51 -10.65 -1.29 -4.59
CA CYS A 51 -12.05 -1.59 -4.83
C CYS A 51 -12.44 -1.75 -6.32
N GLN A 52 -11.71 -1.09 -7.24
CA GLN A 52 -11.93 -1.22 -8.69
C GLN A 52 -11.62 -2.64 -9.23
N ARG A 53 -10.96 -3.47 -8.45
CA ARG A 53 -10.54 -4.83 -8.82
C ARG A 53 -11.42 -5.93 -8.22
N PHE A 54 -12.40 -5.57 -7.41
CA PHE A 54 -13.28 -6.55 -6.77
C PHE A 54 -14.12 -7.28 -7.81
N ASP A 55 -14.11 -8.60 -7.76
CA ASP A 55 -15.02 -9.44 -8.53
C ASP A 55 -16.46 -9.36 -7.99
N ALA A 56 -17.41 -10.04 -8.66
CA ALA A 56 -18.82 -9.98 -8.29
C ALA A 56 -19.10 -10.50 -6.87
N SER A 57 -18.39 -11.53 -6.41
CA SER A 57 -18.52 -12.10 -5.06
C SER A 57 -17.96 -11.15 -4.02
N GLN A 58 -16.77 -10.61 -4.25
CA GLN A 58 -16.11 -9.63 -3.37
C GLN A 58 -16.93 -8.35 -3.25
N GLN A 59 -17.56 -7.88 -4.34
CA GLN A 59 -18.46 -6.73 -4.30
C GLN A 59 -19.70 -6.99 -3.45
N HIS A 60 -20.24 -8.24 -3.48
CA HIS A 60 -21.35 -8.64 -2.62
C HIS A 60 -20.93 -8.65 -1.15
N ASP A 61 -19.80 -9.25 -0.85
CA ASP A 61 -19.25 -9.32 0.51
C ASP A 61 -18.95 -7.92 1.05
N ALA A 62 -18.30 -7.05 0.26
CA ALA A 62 -18.03 -5.66 0.63
C ALA A 62 -19.32 -4.89 0.96
N PHE A 63 -20.38 -5.09 0.17
CA PHE A 63 -21.67 -4.47 0.42
C PHE A 63 -22.28 -4.96 1.75
N THR A 64 -22.26 -6.26 2.00
CA THR A 64 -22.77 -6.87 3.24
C THR A 64 -22.01 -6.37 4.46
N LEU A 65 -20.68 -6.43 4.41
CA LEU A 65 -19.79 -5.91 5.47
C LEU A 65 -19.99 -4.42 5.72
N PHE A 66 -20.19 -3.62 4.66
CA PHE A 66 -20.49 -2.20 4.82
C PHE A 66 -21.78 -1.95 5.60
N LEU A 67 -22.85 -2.69 5.28
CA LEU A 67 -24.13 -2.55 5.98
C LEU A 67 -24.00 -2.93 7.45
N GLU A 68 -23.39 -4.06 7.76
CA GLU A 68 -23.18 -4.55 9.12
C GLU A 68 -22.29 -3.57 9.92
N ALA A 69 -21.21 -3.08 9.32
CA ALA A 69 -20.33 -2.09 9.92
C ALA A 69 -21.08 -0.80 10.28
N THR A 70 -21.89 -0.29 9.33
CA THR A 70 -22.65 0.95 9.54
C THR A 70 -23.66 0.80 10.66
N GLN A 71 -24.36 -0.34 10.78
CA GLN A 71 -25.32 -0.60 11.85
C GLN A 71 -24.67 -0.61 13.25
N ARG A 72 -23.41 -1.01 13.32
CA ARG A 72 -22.62 -1.08 14.57
C ARG A 72 -21.76 0.16 14.84
N GLY A 73 -21.79 1.15 13.95
CA GLY A 73 -20.97 2.35 14.07
C GLY A 73 -19.48 2.09 13.81
N VAL A 74 -19.15 1.00 13.11
CA VAL A 74 -17.78 0.68 12.69
C VAL A 74 -17.37 1.59 11.54
N ARG A 75 -16.16 2.13 11.61
CA ARG A 75 -15.61 2.99 10.55
C ARG A 75 -15.25 2.16 9.31
N VAL A 76 -15.59 2.68 8.14
CA VAL A 76 -15.22 2.08 6.86
C VAL A 76 -14.36 3.05 6.07
N VAL A 77 -13.26 2.56 5.55
CA VAL A 77 -12.36 3.31 4.65
C VAL A 77 -12.13 2.49 3.40
N ALA A 78 -12.26 3.13 2.25
CA ALA A 78 -12.07 2.48 0.96
C ALA A 78 -11.04 3.23 0.11
N ALA A 79 -10.28 2.49 -0.71
CA ALA A 79 -9.36 3.08 -1.68
C ALA A 79 -9.59 2.49 -3.08
N ALA A 80 -9.41 3.36 -4.07
CA ALA A 80 -9.53 3.02 -5.48
C ALA A 80 -8.61 3.89 -6.36
N THR A 81 -8.40 3.47 -7.59
CA THR A 81 -7.59 4.24 -8.55
C THR A 81 -8.33 5.42 -9.18
N MET A 82 -9.67 5.47 -9.04
CA MET A 82 -10.54 6.46 -9.65
C MET A 82 -11.62 6.94 -8.66
N PRO A 83 -12.30 8.05 -8.93
CA PRO A 83 -13.43 8.53 -8.11
C PRO A 83 -14.50 7.46 -7.94
N VAL A 84 -15.21 7.48 -6.81
CA VAL A 84 -16.28 6.52 -6.52
C VAL A 84 -17.38 6.51 -7.59
N THR A 85 -17.66 7.67 -8.20
CA THR A 85 -18.66 7.81 -9.29
C THR A 85 -18.32 6.98 -10.51
N ASP A 86 -17.03 6.74 -10.76
CA ASP A 86 -16.50 6.09 -11.96
C ASP A 86 -16.11 4.63 -11.70
N LEU A 87 -16.27 4.15 -10.46
CA LEU A 87 -15.90 2.78 -10.10
C LEU A 87 -16.77 1.76 -10.87
N PRO A 88 -16.17 0.78 -11.55
CA PRO A 88 -16.88 -0.27 -12.29
C PRO A 88 -17.38 -1.38 -11.35
N ILE A 89 -18.12 -1.01 -10.31
CA ILE A 89 -18.69 -1.90 -9.30
C ILE A 89 -20.21 -1.75 -9.26
N ARG A 90 -20.88 -2.66 -8.55
CA ARG A 90 -22.34 -2.62 -8.34
C ARG A 90 -22.77 -1.25 -7.82
N GLU A 91 -23.91 -0.80 -8.33
CA GLU A 91 -24.45 0.54 -8.00
C GLU A 91 -24.76 0.71 -6.51
N ASP A 92 -25.26 -0.33 -5.86
CA ASP A 92 -25.57 -0.32 -4.43
C ASP A 92 -24.30 -0.13 -3.58
N LEU A 93 -23.23 -0.85 -3.87
CA LEU A 93 -21.95 -0.68 -3.20
C LEU A 93 -21.33 0.69 -3.51
N ARG A 94 -21.36 1.11 -4.78
CA ARG A 94 -20.85 2.41 -5.21
C ARG A 94 -21.52 3.57 -4.48
N THR A 95 -22.86 3.51 -4.35
CA THR A 95 -23.63 4.50 -3.61
C THR A 95 -23.23 4.54 -2.13
N ARG A 96 -23.03 3.40 -1.49
CA ARG A 96 -22.63 3.33 -0.09
C ARG A 96 -21.21 3.89 0.14
N LEU A 97 -20.26 3.52 -0.70
CA LEU A 97 -18.90 4.06 -0.64
C LEU A 97 -18.86 5.58 -0.87
N GLY A 98 -19.83 6.11 -1.62
CA GLY A 98 -19.97 7.54 -1.88
C GLY A 98 -20.59 8.36 -0.74
N TRP A 99 -21.10 7.75 0.32
CA TRP A 99 -21.74 8.47 1.42
C TRP A 99 -20.76 9.21 2.34
N GLY A 100 -19.50 8.80 2.34
CA GLY A 100 -18.46 9.37 3.19
C GLY A 100 -17.72 10.53 2.53
N LEU A 101 -16.68 11.00 3.24
CA LEU A 101 -15.74 11.97 2.69
C LEU A 101 -14.85 11.29 1.63
N SER A 102 -14.65 11.95 0.51
CA SER A 102 -13.79 11.46 -0.56
C SER A 102 -12.61 12.42 -0.75
N PHE A 103 -11.40 11.86 -0.77
CA PHE A 103 -10.15 12.61 -0.96
C PHE A 103 -9.42 12.12 -2.20
N ALA A 104 -8.95 13.06 -3.02
CA ALA A 104 -8.06 12.77 -4.14
C ALA A 104 -6.60 12.80 -3.64
N LEU A 105 -5.91 11.67 -3.76
CA LEU A 105 -4.47 11.59 -3.50
C LEU A 105 -3.70 11.81 -4.78
N GLN A 106 -2.82 12.80 -4.78
CA GLN A 106 -1.89 13.05 -5.88
C GLN A 106 -0.60 12.27 -5.65
N PRO A 107 0.06 11.81 -6.72
CA PRO A 107 1.42 11.29 -6.61
C PRO A 107 2.34 12.36 -5.99
N LEU A 108 3.28 11.91 -5.16
CA LEU A 108 4.28 12.82 -4.61
C LEU A 108 5.14 13.43 -5.73
N PRO A 109 5.47 14.73 -5.65
CA PRO A 109 6.50 15.33 -6.49
C PRO A 109 7.83 14.58 -6.34
N GLU A 110 8.68 14.63 -7.39
CA GLU A 110 9.96 13.90 -7.39
C GLU A 110 10.86 14.25 -6.20
N GLU A 111 10.86 15.50 -5.77
CA GLU A 111 11.64 15.94 -4.62
C GLU A 111 11.17 15.27 -3.32
N GLU A 112 9.86 15.18 -3.11
CA GLU A 112 9.29 14.51 -1.95
C GLU A 112 9.55 12.99 -1.98
N VAL A 113 9.47 12.35 -3.15
CA VAL A 113 9.85 10.94 -3.31
C VAL A 113 11.31 10.73 -2.97
N ARG A 114 12.20 11.65 -3.37
CA ARG A 114 13.62 11.64 -3.04
C ARG A 114 13.85 11.68 -1.53
N ASP A 115 13.14 12.56 -0.83
CA ASP A 115 13.25 12.70 0.62
C ASP A 115 12.75 11.44 1.36
N VAL A 116 11.64 10.86 0.90
CA VAL A 116 11.15 9.59 1.46
C VAL A 116 12.17 8.46 1.24
N VAL A 117 12.73 8.32 0.03
CA VAL A 117 13.77 7.31 -0.28
C VAL A 117 14.98 7.46 0.65
N ARG A 118 15.43 8.68 0.91
CA ARG A 118 16.54 8.94 1.84
C ARG A 118 16.17 8.62 3.29
N THR A 119 14.98 9.02 3.72
CA THR A 119 14.50 8.77 5.09
C THR A 119 14.37 7.27 5.35
N GLU A 120 13.79 6.52 4.42
CA GLU A 120 13.65 5.07 4.52
C GLU A 120 15.01 4.34 4.55
N ALA A 121 15.97 4.81 3.75
CA ALA A 121 17.33 4.27 3.76
C ALA A 121 18.03 4.58 5.08
N ALA A 122 17.96 5.83 5.55
CA ALA A 122 18.57 6.26 6.81
C ALA A 122 18.00 5.51 8.02
N ALA A 123 16.69 5.22 8.05
CA ALA A 123 16.05 4.41 9.10
C ALA A 123 16.63 2.98 9.19
N ARG A 124 17.24 2.48 8.10
CA ARG A 124 17.95 1.18 8.03
C ARG A 124 19.47 1.31 8.16
N GLY A 125 19.97 2.52 8.46
CA GLY A 125 21.40 2.78 8.56
C GLY A 125 22.13 2.82 7.23
N ILE A 126 21.43 3.00 6.12
CA ILE A 126 22.00 3.11 4.77
C ILE A 126 22.15 4.57 4.39
N GLU A 127 23.38 4.98 4.06
CA GLU A 127 23.63 6.26 3.40
C GLU A 127 23.57 6.08 1.87
N LEU A 128 22.60 6.74 1.23
CA LEU A 128 22.48 6.76 -0.23
C LEU A 128 23.18 8.00 -0.78
N SER A 129 24.18 7.79 -1.65
CA SER A 129 24.78 8.89 -2.43
C SER A 129 23.77 9.46 -3.43
N GLU A 130 23.99 10.71 -3.86
CA GLU A 130 23.14 11.38 -4.85
C GLU A 130 23.01 10.59 -6.17
N ASP A 131 24.10 9.95 -6.60
CA ASP A 131 24.08 9.12 -7.81
C ASP A 131 23.22 7.87 -7.65
N VAL A 132 23.18 7.28 -6.46
CA VAL A 132 22.32 6.14 -6.15
C VAL A 132 20.85 6.57 -6.15
N VAL A 133 20.51 7.66 -5.47
CA VAL A 133 19.15 8.19 -5.44
C VAL A 133 18.67 8.51 -6.86
N ARG A 134 19.47 9.22 -7.65
CA ARG A 134 19.17 9.53 -9.05
C ARG A 134 18.98 8.27 -9.89
N TYR A 135 19.83 7.27 -9.72
CA TYR A 135 19.72 5.99 -10.42
C TYR A 135 18.40 5.29 -10.08
N LEU A 136 18.01 5.25 -8.80
CA LEU A 136 16.74 4.64 -8.37
C LEU A 136 15.54 5.34 -9.00
N LEU A 137 15.46 6.67 -8.92
CA LEU A 137 14.35 7.46 -9.42
C LEU A 137 14.24 7.50 -10.96
N THR A 138 15.36 7.24 -11.66
CA THR A 138 15.38 7.20 -13.13
C THR A 138 15.05 5.81 -13.67
N ARG A 139 15.42 4.76 -12.96
CA ARG A 139 15.36 3.37 -13.45
C ARG A 139 14.11 2.63 -13.02
N PHE A 140 13.51 3.01 -11.90
CA PHE A 140 12.35 2.33 -11.32
C PHE A 140 11.13 3.23 -11.36
N ASP A 141 9.95 2.61 -11.40
CA ASP A 141 8.71 3.33 -11.27
C ASP A 141 8.70 4.15 -9.99
N ARG A 142 8.20 5.38 -10.09
CA ARG A 142 8.11 6.32 -8.97
C ARG A 142 7.03 5.92 -7.95
N ASP A 143 6.56 4.68 -8.02
CA ASP A 143 5.71 4.09 -7.02
C ASP A 143 6.50 3.91 -5.73
N LEU A 144 6.08 4.64 -4.70
CA LEU A 144 6.75 4.69 -3.42
C LEU A 144 6.87 3.30 -2.77
N GLN A 145 5.86 2.46 -2.91
CA GLN A 145 5.87 1.12 -2.35
C GLN A 145 6.96 0.24 -3.01
N SER A 146 7.09 0.33 -4.33
CA SER A 146 8.14 -0.38 -5.07
C SER A 146 9.53 0.10 -4.71
N LEU A 147 9.70 1.43 -4.49
CA LEU A 147 10.96 2.00 -4.06
C LEU A 147 11.32 1.59 -2.62
N VAL A 148 10.38 1.59 -1.70
CA VAL A 148 10.60 1.12 -0.32
C VAL A 148 11.01 -0.36 -0.31
N ARG A 149 10.29 -1.23 -1.02
CA ARG A 149 10.66 -2.65 -1.16
C ARG A 149 12.06 -2.83 -1.78
N LEU A 150 12.40 -1.96 -2.73
CA LEU A 150 13.74 -2.01 -3.33
C LEU A 150 14.83 -1.62 -2.32
N ILE A 151 14.59 -0.64 -1.47
CA ILE A 151 15.51 -0.25 -0.37
C ILE A 151 15.67 -1.41 0.61
N GLU A 152 14.60 -2.09 0.99
CA GLU A 152 14.65 -3.28 1.85
C GLU A 152 15.52 -4.40 1.23
N ARG A 153 15.34 -4.64 -0.06
CA ARG A 153 16.17 -5.62 -0.79
C ARG A 153 17.63 -5.20 -0.86
N LEU A 154 17.89 -3.90 -1.04
CA LEU A 154 19.25 -3.35 -1.09
C LEU A 154 19.95 -3.47 0.25
N ASP A 155 19.24 -3.20 1.35
CA ASP A 155 19.75 -3.35 2.71
C ASP A 155 20.22 -4.79 2.93
N ALA A 156 19.33 -5.70 2.74
CA ALA A 156 19.60 -7.10 2.93
C ALA A 156 20.75 -7.61 2.03
N TYR A 157 20.81 -7.17 0.76
CA TYR A 157 21.85 -7.56 -0.18
C TYR A 157 23.23 -6.95 0.16
N ALA A 158 23.24 -5.69 0.60
CA ALA A 158 24.45 -4.98 1.02
C ALA A 158 25.01 -5.59 2.32
N LEU A 159 24.15 -5.89 3.28
CA LEU A 159 24.51 -6.53 4.55
C LEU A 159 25.13 -7.92 4.33
N ALA A 160 24.50 -8.77 3.50
CA ALA A 160 25.02 -10.10 3.20
C ALA A 160 26.41 -10.09 2.53
N ARG A 161 26.74 -9.02 1.82
CA ARG A 161 28.03 -8.85 1.14
C ARG A 161 29.01 -7.94 1.87
N GLN A 162 28.60 -7.35 3.00
CA GLN A 162 29.37 -6.39 3.78
C GLN A 162 29.89 -5.23 2.91
N ARG A 163 29.05 -4.70 2.03
CA ARG A 163 29.42 -3.64 1.07
C ARG A 163 28.47 -2.47 1.16
N ALA A 164 29.01 -1.26 0.99
CA ALA A 164 28.20 -0.05 0.87
C ALA A 164 27.27 -0.10 -0.37
N VAL A 165 26.11 0.54 -0.26
CA VAL A 165 25.15 0.65 -1.36
C VAL A 165 25.69 1.60 -2.43
N THR A 166 25.96 1.08 -3.61
CA THR A 166 26.46 1.80 -4.77
C THR A 166 25.70 1.38 -6.03
N VAL A 167 25.72 2.20 -7.08
CA VAL A 167 25.09 1.87 -8.36
C VAL A 167 25.58 0.52 -8.93
N PRO A 168 26.89 0.17 -8.89
CA PRO A 168 27.34 -1.17 -9.28
C PRO A 168 26.73 -2.29 -8.44
N LEU A 169 26.59 -2.11 -7.11
CA LEU A 169 25.98 -3.10 -6.23
C LEU A 169 24.49 -3.32 -6.58
N ILE A 170 23.75 -2.25 -6.87
CA ILE A 170 22.35 -2.32 -7.31
C ILE A 170 22.24 -3.12 -8.61
N ARG A 171 23.08 -2.82 -9.60
CA ARG A 171 23.10 -3.55 -10.88
C ARG A 171 23.41 -5.04 -10.67
N GLN A 172 24.32 -5.36 -9.78
CA GLN A 172 24.66 -6.74 -9.43
C GLN A 172 23.47 -7.44 -8.77
N MET A 173 22.80 -6.82 -7.82
CA MET A 173 21.58 -7.35 -7.18
C MET A 173 20.46 -7.62 -8.18
N LEU A 174 20.26 -6.71 -9.14
CA LEU A 174 19.21 -6.86 -10.16
C LEU A 174 19.54 -7.97 -11.18
N ALA A 175 20.80 -8.26 -11.40
CA ALA A 175 21.26 -9.33 -12.28
C ALA A 175 21.38 -10.70 -11.58
N ASP A 176 21.26 -10.74 -10.26
CA ASP A 176 21.38 -11.98 -9.48
C ASP A 176 20.04 -12.76 -9.54
N PRO A 177 19.99 -13.94 -10.17
CA PRO A 177 18.78 -14.74 -10.28
C PRO A 177 18.40 -15.45 -8.98
N SER A 178 19.28 -15.47 -7.99
CA SER A 178 19.10 -16.13 -6.71
C SER A 178 19.11 -15.12 -5.59
N PRO A 179 17.94 -14.59 -5.19
CA PRO A 179 17.88 -13.76 -3.98
C PRO A 179 18.32 -14.61 -2.79
N PRO A 180 19.20 -14.11 -1.91
CA PRO A 180 19.77 -14.89 -0.80
C PRO A 180 18.78 -15.25 0.33
N TRP A 181 17.47 -14.98 0.18
CA TRP A 181 16.42 -15.30 1.15
C TRP A 181 15.12 -15.75 0.52
N PRO A 182 14.42 -16.68 1.19
CA PRO A 182 13.03 -16.97 0.86
C PRO A 182 12.16 -15.79 1.32
N TRP A 183 11.34 -15.31 0.43
CA TRP A 183 10.21 -14.47 0.79
C TRP A 183 9.13 -15.34 1.44
N PRO A 184 8.48 -14.89 2.53
CA PRO A 184 7.20 -15.45 2.90
C PRO A 184 6.13 -15.09 1.88
#